data_0175df28b8f03cb33647e5e28d7b5d23
#
_entry.id   0175df28b8f03cb33647e5e28d7b5d23
#
_cell.length_a   1.000
_cell.length_b   1.000
_cell.length_c   1.000
_cell.angle_alpha   90.00
_cell.angle_beta   90.00
_cell.angle_gamma   90.00
#
_symmetry.space_group_name_H-M   'P 1'
#
loop_
_entity.id
_entity.type
_entity.pdbx_description
1 polymer ?
#
loop_
_entity_poly.entity_id
_entity_poly.type
_entity_poly.pdbx_seq_one_letter_code
_entity_poly.pdbx_strand_id
1 'polypeptide(L)'
;GNVKEFQDMQDVLKKEYETAYKNQIEEIAKKKNIQVKKITFWWDNKKEHLKQIEIRGILLKGSDSTLHTTDNPSHVESLKKILMQLYDLEESDVFVEVE
;
A
#
# COMPACT_ATOMS: atom_id res chain seq x y z
N GLY A 1 -2.59 26.26 -21.60
CA GLY A 1 -3.68 26.89 -20.91
C GLY A 1 -3.74 26.52 -19.45
N ASN A 2 -4.58 27.22 -18.72
CA ASN A 2 -4.68 27.04 -17.27
C ASN A 2 -5.13 25.63 -16.87
N VAL A 3 -5.95 25.00 -17.70
CA VAL A 3 -6.46 23.65 -17.42
C VAL A 3 -5.33 22.63 -17.43
N LYS A 4 -4.42 22.75 -18.39
CA LYS A 4 -3.28 21.85 -18.47
C LYS A 4 -2.34 22.03 -17.28
N GLU A 5 -2.08 23.27 -16.91
CA GLU A 5 -1.22 23.55 -15.75
C GLU A 5 -1.81 23.00 -14.46
N PHE A 6 -3.12 23.11 -14.31
CA PHE A 6 -3.83 22.58 -13.15
C PHE A 6 -3.74 21.06 -13.11
N GLN A 7 -3.92 20.39 -14.25
CA GLN A 7 -3.79 18.93 -14.33
C GLN A 7 -2.38 18.47 -14.03
N ASP A 8 -1.38 19.17 -14.55
CA ASP A 8 0.01 18.84 -14.29
C ASP A 8 0.33 18.97 -12.80
N MET A 9 -0.22 20.00 -12.15
CA MET A 9 -0.03 20.19 -10.71
C MET A 9 -0.68 19.05 -9.91
N GLN A 10 -1.88 18.61 -10.30
CA GLN A 10 -2.53 17.48 -9.65
C GLN A 10 -1.72 16.19 -9.81
N ASP A 11 -1.14 15.98 -10.98
CA ASP A 11 -0.31 14.81 -11.22
C ASP A 11 0.96 14.83 -10.37
N VAL A 12 1.57 15.99 -10.20
CA VAL A 12 2.74 16.16 -9.33
C VAL A 12 2.37 15.85 -7.88
N LEU A 13 1.27 16.44 -7.40
CA LEU A 13 0.79 16.18 -6.04
C LEU A 13 0.48 14.71 -5.81
N LYS A 14 -0.17 14.08 -6.78
CA LYS A 14 -0.48 12.66 -6.72
C LYS A 14 0.79 11.83 -6.56
N LYS A 15 1.82 12.12 -7.34
CA LYS A 15 3.09 11.41 -7.24
C LYS A 15 3.76 11.60 -5.89
N GLU A 16 3.69 12.81 -5.34
CA GLU A 16 4.23 13.09 -4.02
C GLU A 16 3.49 12.28 -2.95
N TYR A 17 2.17 12.22 -3.02
CA TYR A 17 1.38 11.42 -2.11
C TYR A 17 1.71 9.93 -2.26
N GLU A 18 1.84 9.44 -3.48
CA GLU A 18 2.18 8.04 -3.72
C GLU A 18 3.54 7.69 -3.13
N THR A 19 4.51 8.58 -3.26
CA THR A 19 5.84 8.37 -2.67
C THR A 19 5.75 8.31 -1.15
N ALA A 20 5.02 9.22 -0.54
CA ALA A 20 4.83 9.23 0.91
C ALA A 20 4.11 7.97 1.39
N TYR A 21 3.05 7.58 0.69
CA TYR A 21 2.28 6.38 1.03
C TYR A 21 3.12 5.12 0.85
N LYS A 22 3.90 5.05 -0.21
CA LYS A 22 4.79 3.93 -0.46
C LYS A 22 5.78 3.76 0.68
N ASN A 23 6.42 4.84 1.10
CA ASN A 23 7.37 4.79 2.21
C ASN A 23 6.69 4.34 3.50
N GLN A 24 5.51 4.86 3.77
CA GLN A 24 4.73 4.50 4.95
C GLN A 24 4.32 3.03 4.92
N ILE A 25 3.84 2.57 3.78
CA ILE A 25 3.42 1.18 3.61
C ILE A 25 4.60 0.23 3.75
N GLU A 26 5.74 0.57 3.17
CA GLU A 26 6.95 -0.25 3.29
C GLU A 26 7.39 -0.39 4.74
N GLU A 27 7.33 0.69 5.51
CA GLU A 27 7.67 0.67 6.93
C GLU A 27 6.73 -0.25 7.72
N ILE A 28 5.43 -0.11 7.49
CA ILE A 28 4.44 -0.92 8.17
C ILE A 28 4.60 -2.39 7.80
N ALA A 29 4.77 -2.66 6.50
CA ALA A 29 4.94 -4.03 6.01
C ALA A 29 6.19 -4.67 6.59
N LYS A 30 7.28 -3.91 6.72
CA LYS A 30 8.51 -4.40 7.28
C LYS A 30 8.31 -4.90 8.72
N LYS A 31 7.48 -4.20 9.49
CA LYS A 31 7.15 -4.61 10.85
C LYS A 31 6.35 -5.91 10.88
N LYS A 32 5.75 -6.28 9.77
CA LYS A 32 5.02 -7.53 9.61
C LYS A 32 5.84 -8.59 8.87
N ASN A 33 7.14 -8.36 8.71
CA ASN A 33 8.05 -9.25 8.00
C ASN A 33 7.68 -9.44 6.53
N ILE A 34 7.13 -8.40 5.93
CA ILE A 34 6.77 -8.39 4.52
C ILE A 34 7.66 -7.40 3.80
N GLN A 35 8.34 -7.86 2.76
CA GLN A 35 9.09 -6.98 1.87
C GLN A 35 8.22 -6.64 0.68
N VAL A 36 7.92 -5.35 0.53
CA VAL A 36 7.10 -4.88 -0.58
C VAL A 36 7.94 -4.85 -1.85
N LYS A 37 7.45 -5.48 -2.90
CA LYS A 37 8.10 -5.50 -4.21
C LYS A 37 7.46 -4.52 -5.17
N LYS A 38 6.15 -4.37 -5.07
CA LYS A 38 5.42 -3.48 -5.97
C LYS A 38 4.18 -2.96 -5.25
N ILE A 39 3.91 -1.68 -5.41
CA ILE A 39 2.68 -1.05 -4.96
C ILE A 39 2.04 -0.34 -6.13
N THR A 40 0.75 -0.56 -6.31
CA THR A 40 -0.03 0.16 -7.31
C THR A 40 -1.15 0.90 -6.61
N PHE A 41 -1.34 2.15 -6.97
CA PHE A 41 -2.39 2.99 -6.42
C PHE A 41 -3.39 3.32 -7.50
N TRP A 42 -4.65 3.26 -7.17
CA TRP A 42 -5.73 3.73 -8.05
C TRP A 42 -6.43 4.89 -7.38
N TRP A 43 -6.58 5.97 -8.11
CA TRP A 43 -7.19 7.20 -7.65
C TRP A 43 -8.56 7.38 -8.30
N ASP A 44 -9.41 8.23 -7.70
CA ASP A 44 -10.67 8.56 -8.31
C ASP A 44 -10.45 9.43 -9.57
N ASN A 45 -11.55 9.72 -10.29
CA ASN A 45 -11.46 10.46 -11.54
C ASN A 45 -10.87 11.87 -11.37
N LYS A 46 -11.02 12.44 -10.19
CA LYS A 46 -10.50 13.78 -9.89
C LYS A 46 -9.11 13.74 -9.28
N LYS A 47 -8.57 12.55 -9.05
CA LYS A 47 -7.26 12.32 -8.43
C LYS A 47 -7.16 12.94 -7.03
N GLU A 48 -8.29 13.09 -6.37
CA GLU A 48 -8.37 13.67 -5.03
C GLU A 48 -8.37 12.60 -3.95
N HIS A 49 -8.93 11.43 -4.24
CA HIS A 49 -9.07 10.36 -3.28
C HIS A 49 -8.50 9.07 -3.80
N LEU A 50 -7.77 8.39 -2.95
CA LEU A 50 -7.26 7.06 -3.24
C LEU A 50 -8.42 6.08 -3.20
N LYS A 51 -8.58 5.28 -4.25
CA LYS A 51 -9.65 4.30 -4.36
C LYS A 51 -9.23 2.90 -4.00
N GLN A 52 -8.07 2.48 -4.47
CA GLN A 52 -7.60 1.11 -4.28
C GLN A 52 -6.09 1.10 -4.14
N ILE A 53 -5.60 0.10 -3.41
CA ILE A 53 -4.18 -0.18 -3.29
C ILE A 53 -3.95 -1.65 -3.58
N GLU A 54 -2.95 -1.95 -4.38
CA GLU A 54 -2.49 -3.32 -4.57
C GLU A 54 -1.03 -3.40 -4.14
N ILE A 55 -0.74 -4.36 -3.28
CA ILE A 55 0.61 -4.61 -2.79
C ILE A 55 1.01 -6.01 -3.16
N ARG A 56 2.18 -6.14 -3.75
CA ARG A 56 2.82 -7.42 -4.00
C ARG A 56 4.14 -7.44 -3.27
N GLY A 57 4.36 -8.51 -2.56
CA GLY A 57 5.58 -8.64 -1.77
C GLY A 57 5.94 -10.07 -1.49
N ILE A 58 6.98 -10.21 -0.69
CA ILE A 58 7.42 -11.52 -0.22
C ILE A 58 7.49 -11.49 1.29
N LEU A 59 7.25 -12.64 1.89
CA LEU A 59 7.44 -12.78 3.33
C LEU A 59 8.92 -12.96 3.61
N LEU A 60 9.45 -12.09 4.46
CA LEU A 60 10.83 -12.22 4.88
C LEU A 60 10.90 -13.36 5.88
N LYS A 61 11.79 -14.31 5.59
CA LYS A 61 12.14 -15.30 6.58
C LYS A 61 13.03 -14.57 7.58
N GLY A 62 12.41 -14.10 8.65
CA GLY A 62 13.15 -13.44 9.71
C GLY A 62 14.15 -14.39 10.33
N SER A 63 15.10 -13.81 11.05
CA SER A 63 16.02 -14.58 11.89
C SER A 63 15.26 -15.29 13.01
N ASP A 64 14.00 -15.00 13.17
CA ASP A 64 13.14 -15.61 14.16
C ASP A 64 12.52 -16.88 13.58
N SER A 65 13.07 -18.01 13.97
CA SER A 65 12.63 -19.31 13.52
C SER A 65 11.22 -19.68 14.01
N THR A 66 10.62 -18.85 14.83
CA THR A 66 9.26 -19.09 15.33
C THR A 66 8.18 -18.61 14.35
N LEU A 67 8.57 -17.95 13.27
CA LEU A 67 7.61 -17.56 12.24
C LEU A 67 7.20 -18.79 11.45
N HIS A 68 6.07 -19.32 11.80
CA HIS A 68 5.47 -20.46 11.10
C HIS A 68 4.74 -19.99 9.86
N THR A 69 4.63 -20.86 8.87
CA THR A 69 3.90 -20.57 7.64
C THR A 69 2.44 -20.23 7.90
N THR A 70 1.90 -20.69 9.03
CA THR A 70 0.53 -20.39 9.45
C THR A 70 0.34 -18.93 9.83
N ASP A 71 1.43 -18.20 10.09
CA ASP A 71 1.35 -16.79 10.47
C ASP A 71 1.23 -15.86 9.26
N ASN A 72 1.49 -16.37 8.04
CA ASN A 72 1.39 -15.58 6.82
C ASN A 72 0.03 -14.91 6.64
N PRO A 73 -1.10 -15.64 6.69
CA PRO A 73 -2.40 -15.02 6.51
C PRO A 73 -2.68 -13.97 7.57
N SER A 74 -2.22 -14.22 8.82
CA SER A 74 -2.40 -13.28 9.91
C SER A 74 -1.64 -11.97 9.68
N HIS A 75 -0.40 -12.05 9.20
CA HIS A 75 0.40 -10.87 8.88
C HIS A 75 -0.22 -10.07 7.73
N VAL A 76 -0.68 -10.77 6.69
CA VAL A 76 -1.32 -10.15 5.55
C VAL A 76 -2.62 -9.45 5.97
N GLU A 77 -3.44 -10.13 6.76
CA GLU A 77 -4.69 -9.55 7.25
C GLU A 77 -4.44 -8.35 8.14
N SER A 78 -3.42 -8.41 8.98
CA SER A 78 -3.05 -7.30 9.85
C SER A 78 -2.62 -6.08 9.03
N LEU A 79 -1.78 -6.30 8.03
CA LEU A 79 -1.34 -5.23 7.12
C LEU A 79 -2.54 -4.62 6.40
N LYS A 80 -3.41 -5.48 5.87
CA LYS A 80 -4.60 -5.04 5.15
C LYS A 80 -5.50 -4.16 6.04
N LYS A 81 -5.75 -4.58 7.27
CA LYS A 81 -6.57 -3.81 8.20
C LYS A 81 -5.98 -2.45 8.53
N ILE A 82 -4.66 -2.40 8.71
CA ILE A 82 -3.98 -1.14 8.98
C ILE A 82 -4.15 -0.19 7.79
N LEU A 83 -3.98 -0.69 6.58
CA LEU A 83 -4.13 0.13 5.38
C LEU A 83 -5.56 0.62 5.18
N MET A 84 -6.53 -0.22 5.48
CA MET A 84 -7.94 0.17 5.43
C MET A 84 -8.24 1.35 6.35
N GLN A 85 -7.72 1.30 7.56
CA GLN A 85 -7.92 2.37 8.54
C GLN A 85 -7.13 3.62 8.17
N LEU A 86 -5.89 3.43 7.74
CA LEU A 86 -4.98 4.54 7.48
C LEU A 86 -5.42 5.38 6.29
N TYR A 87 -5.94 4.73 5.26
CA TYR A 87 -6.33 5.40 4.01
C TYR A 87 -7.84 5.45 3.79
N ASP A 88 -8.61 5.07 4.79
CA ASP A 88 -10.08 5.08 4.73
C ASP A 88 -10.61 4.28 3.54
N LEU A 89 -10.14 3.03 3.44
CA LEU A 89 -10.52 2.11 2.38
C LEU A 89 -11.30 0.94 2.96
N GLU A 90 -12.11 0.31 2.12
CA GLU A 90 -12.82 -0.90 2.48
C GLU A 90 -11.97 -2.12 2.17
N GLU A 91 -12.38 -3.26 2.71
CA GLU A 91 -11.64 -4.52 2.51
C GLU A 91 -11.46 -4.84 1.02
N SER A 92 -12.50 -4.62 0.23
CA SER A 92 -12.46 -4.88 -1.21
C SER A 92 -11.54 -3.93 -1.99
N ASP A 93 -11.07 -2.88 -1.35
CA ASP A 93 -10.21 -1.87 -2.00
C ASP A 93 -8.73 -2.09 -1.74
N VAL A 94 -8.40 -3.03 -0.88
CA VAL A 94 -7.00 -3.30 -0.52
C VAL A 94 -6.65 -4.74 -0.89
N PHE A 95 -5.69 -4.87 -1.80
CA PHE A 95 -5.21 -6.17 -2.25
C PHE A 95 -3.78 -6.35 -1.79
N VAL A 96 -3.54 -7.40 -1.03
CA VAL A 96 -2.19 -7.73 -0.55
C VAL A 96 -1.91 -9.17 -0.95
N GLU A 97 -0.92 -9.34 -1.81
CA GLU A 97 -0.47 -10.65 -2.25
C GLU A 97 0.98 -10.85 -1.82
N VAL A 98 1.22 -11.88 -1.05
CA VAL A 98 2.54 -12.20 -0.50
C VAL A 98 2.90 -13.62 -0.88
N GLU A 99 4.08 -13.78 -1.46
CA GLU A 99 4.63 -15.08 -1.81
C GLU A 99 5.53 -15.65 -0.73
#